data_747c49e5d5a08149e0a879eea2ba3141
#
_entry.id   747c49e5d5a08149e0a879eea2ba3141
#
_cell.length_a   1.000
_cell.length_b   1.000
_cell.length_c   1.000
_cell.angle_alpha   90.00
_cell.angle_beta   90.00
_cell.angle_gamma   90.00
#
_symmetry.space_group_name_H-M   'P 1'
#
loop_
_entity.id
_entity.type
_entity.pdbx_description
1 polymer ?
#
loop_
_entity_poly.entity_id
_entity_poly.type
_entity_poly.pdbx_seq_one_letter_code
_entity_poly.pdbx_strand_id
1 'polypeptide(L)'
;MGDKTVLVTGSSRGIGRAIALRLARDGYDVVVHCKSKREEAEAVAAQVREAGRESRVLQFDVSDRAATQAALLADVEAHGCYYGVVCNAGIARDNAFPAMTAEEWDGVIHTNLDAFYNVLNPLTMPMVRRKKPGRIVTLSSVSGLMGNRGQVNYSAAKAGIIGATKALAVELAKRNITVNCVAPGLIDTEMVPPEVLEEALKIIPARRMGRPEEVAAAVSFLMAEDAGYITRQVISVNGGMIG
;
A
#
# COMPACT_ATOMS: atom_id res chain seq x y z
N MET A 1 20.73 9.32 1.49
CA MET A 1 19.70 8.76 0.60
C MET A 1 19.55 9.60 -0.63
N GLY A 2 19.33 8.97 -1.77
CA GLY A 2 19.19 9.68 -3.05
C GLY A 2 17.85 10.38 -3.22
N ASP A 3 17.71 11.11 -4.33
CA ASP A 3 16.49 11.87 -4.69
C ASP A 3 15.21 10.97 -4.88
N LYS A 4 15.36 9.64 -4.87
CA LYS A 4 14.28 8.67 -5.15
C LYS A 4 14.03 7.70 -3.98
N THR A 5 13.80 8.24 -2.79
CA THR A 5 13.40 7.44 -1.63
C THR A 5 11.89 7.19 -1.62
N VAL A 6 11.46 5.93 -1.40
CA VAL A 6 10.05 5.51 -1.33
C VAL A 6 9.75 4.93 0.05
N LEU A 7 8.71 5.45 0.70
CA LEU A 7 8.13 4.84 1.89
C LEU A 7 7.13 3.75 1.48
N VAL A 8 7.25 2.54 2.05
CA VAL A 8 6.27 1.46 1.86
C VAL A 8 5.70 1.04 3.21
N THR A 9 4.44 1.38 3.49
CA THR A 9 3.81 0.99 4.76
C THR A 9 3.47 -0.50 4.79
N GLY A 10 3.64 -1.16 5.95
CA GLY A 10 3.37 -2.59 6.12
C GLY A 10 4.27 -3.48 5.25
N SER A 11 5.55 -3.13 5.13
CA SER A 11 6.49 -3.79 4.22
C SER A 11 7.41 -4.84 4.87
N SER A 12 7.11 -5.26 6.11
CA SER A 12 7.86 -6.34 6.76
C SER A 12 7.57 -7.73 6.17
N ARG A 13 6.42 -7.93 5.48
CA ARG A 13 6.01 -9.21 4.90
C ARG A 13 5.08 -9.04 3.68
N GLY A 14 4.71 -10.16 3.07
CA GLY A 14 3.68 -10.25 2.03
C GLY A 14 3.88 -9.29 0.84
N ILE A 15 2.80 -8.68 0.40
CA ILE A 15 2.80 -7.74 -0.73
C ILE A 15 3.73 -6.55 -0.47
N GLY A 16 3.71 -5.98 0.73
CA GLY A 16 4.56 -4.84 1.09
C GLY A 16 6.05 -5.16 0.99
N ARG A 17 6.48 -6.35 1.45
CA ARG A 17 7.86 -6.83 1.28
C ARG A 17 8.22 -6.98 -0.20
N ALA A 18 7.36 -7.61 -0.99
CA ALA A 18 7.60 -7.78 -2.42
C ALA A 18 7.74 -6.43 -3.14
N ILE A 19 6.90 -5.44 -2.78
CA ILE A 19 7.00 -4.06 -3.29
C ILE A 19 8.34 -3.43 -2.90
N ALA A 20 8.74 -3.50 -1.62
CA ALA A 20 9.99 -2.93 -1.14
C ALA A 20 11.20 -3.49 -1.89
N LEU A 21 11.27 -4.81 -2.05
CA LEU A 21 12.37 -5.49 -2.75
C LEU A 21 12.35 -5.21 -4.26
N ARG A 22 11.17 -5.10 -4.88
CA ARG A 22 11.06 -4.75 -6.29
C ARG A 22 11.55 -3.33 -6.53
N LEU A 23 11.12 -2.37 -5.73
CA LEU A 23 11.55 -0.97 -5.84
C LEU A 23 13.06 -0.83 -5.62
N ALA A 24 13.65 -1.59 -4.71
CA ALA A 24 15.10 -1.61 -4.53
C ALA A 24 15.83 -2.05 -5.81
N ARG A 25 15.39 -3.13 -6.45
CA ARG A 25 15.94 -3.62 -7.73
C ARG A 25 15.78 -2.59 -8.86
N ASP A 26 14.71 -1.80 -8.83
CA ASP A 26 14.44 -0.75 -9.81
C ASP A 26 15.18 0.57 -9.49
N GLY A 27 16.05 0.58 -8.47
CA GLY A 27 16.96 1.68 -8.17
C GLY A 27 16.45 2.70 -7.16
N TYR A 28 15.38 2.40 -6.41
CA TYR A 28 14.86 3.26 -5.34
C TYR A 28 15.49 2.92 -4.00
N ASP A 29 15.75 3.94 -3.19
CA ASP A 29 15.97 3.77 -1.76
C ASP A 29 14.63 3.53 -1.08
N VAL A 30 14.56 2.63 -0.08
CA VAL A 30 13.29 2.20 0.49
C VAL A 30 13.27 2.39 2.00
N VAL A 31 12.24 3.09 2.47
CA VAL A 31 11.90 3.12 3.89
C VAL A 31 10.90 2.01 4.17
N VAL A 32 11.34 1.02 4.92
CA VAL A 32 10.54 -0.12 5.35
C VAL A 32 9.75 0.26 6.59
N HIS A 33 8.50 -0.15 6.67
CA HIS A 33 7.65 0.16 7.82
C HIS A 33 6.99 -1.09 8.39
N CYS A 34 6.90 -1.14 9.72
CA CYS A 34 6.13 -2.13 10.47
C CYS A 34 5.39 -1.49 11.67
N LYS A 35 4.31 -2.15 12.13
CA LYS A 35 3.64 -1.81 13.39
C LYS A 35 4.41 -2.38 14.59
N SER A 36 4.72 -3.68 14.59
CA SER A 36 5.27 -4.40 15.74
C SER A 36 6.44 -5.33 15.41
N LYS A 37 6.52 -5.86 14.19
CA LYS A 37 7.50 -6.87 13.79
C LYS A 37 8.78 -6.22 13.24
N ARG A 38 9.53 -5.57 14.15
CA ARG A 38 10.74 -4.82 13.78
C ARG A 38 11.83 -5.70 13.17
N GLU A 39 12.04 -6.89 13.72
CA GLU A 39 13.07 -7.82 13.20
C GLU A 39 12.79 -8.25 11.77
N GLU A 40 11.51 -8.57 11.43
CA GLU A 40 11.11 -8.86 10.05
C GLU A 40 11.34 -7.65 9.12
N ALA A 41 11.04 -6.44 9.59
CA ALA A 41 11.27 -5.21 8.82
C ALA A 41 12.77 -4.94 8.61
N GLU A 42 13.61 -5.16 9.61
CA GLU A 42 15.08 -5.02 9.50
C GLU A 42 15.66 -6.06 8.51
N ALA A 43 15.13 -7.29 8.51
CA ALA A 43 15.52 -8.30 7.53
C ALA A 43 15.19 -7.86 6.09
N VAL A 44 14.04 -7.21 5.87
CA VAL A 44 13.69 -6.64 4.56
C VAL A 44 14.61 -5.46 4.22
N ALA A 45 14.87 -4.57 5.17
CA ALA A 45 15.79 -3.45 4.97
C ALA A 45 17.22 -3.92 4.64
N ALA A 46 17.69 -5.02 5.25
CA ALA A 46 18.95 -5.65 4.91
C ALA A 46 18.98 -6.13 3.45
N GLN A 47 17.92 -6.80 2.98
CA GLN A 47 17.80 -7.22 1.59
C GLN A 47 17.77 -6.05 0.60
N VAL A 48 17.17 -4.91 0.96
CA VAL A 48 17.24 -3.67 0.18
C VAL A 48 18.68 -3.17 0.08
N ARG A 49 19.43 -3.20 1.20
CA ARG A 49 20.84 -2.80 1.22
C ARG A 49 21.74 -3.76 0.40
N GLU A 50 21.46 -5.07 0.45
CA GLU A 50 22.13 -6.07 -0.40
C GLU A 50 21.89 -5.83 -1.88
N ALA A 51 20.75 -5.26 -2.27
CA ALA A 51 20.47 -4.80 -3.62
C ALA A 51 21.18 -3.47 -4.01
N GLY A 52 22.05 -2.95 -3.14
CA GLY A 52 22.83 -1.74 -3.39
C GLY A 52 22.05 -0.43 -3.16
N ARG A 53 20.95 -0.48 -2.37
CA ARG A 53 20.13 0.69 -2.09
C ARG A 53 20.16 1.04 -0.61
N GLU A 54 19.93 2.32 -0.30
CA GLU A 54 19.77 2.74 1.09
C GLU A 54 18.43 2.30 1.67
N SER A 55 18.44 1.86 2.94
CA SER A 55 17.21 1.49 3.64
C SER A 55 17.29 1.73 5.14
N ARG A 56 16.17 2.15 5.71
CA ARG A 56 15.92 2.27 7.15
C ARG A 56 14.51 1.77 7.49
N VAL A 57 14.29 1.52 8.77
CA VAL A 57 13.00 1.03 9.27
C VAL A 57 12.33 2.11 10.12
N LEU A 58 11.06 2.37 9.82
CA LEU A 58 10.15 3.12 10.68
C LEU A 58 9.18 2.17 11.36
N GLN A 59 8.96 2.37 12.65
CA GLN A 59 8.02 1.56 13.43
C GLN A 59 6.98 2.46 14.09
N PHE A 60 5.73 2.34 13.65
CA PHE A 60 4.55 2.99 14.23
C PHE A 60 3.28 2.26 13.84
N ASP A 61 2.16 2.56 14.52
CA ASP A 61 0.84 2.07 14.12
C ASP A 61 0.17 3.09 13.19
N VAL A 62 -0.12 2.72 11.96
CA VAL A 62 -0.77 3.61 10.97
C VAL A 62 -2.18 4.05 11.40
N SER A 63 -2.83 3.35 12.34
CA SER A 63 -4.12 3.73 12.92
C SER A 63 -3.98 4.81 14.00
N ASP A 64 -2.79 4.95 14.60
CA ASP A 64 -2.47 6.03 15.55
C ASP A 64 -2.02 7.27 14.78
N ARG A 65 -2.90 8.26 14.68
CA ARG A 65 -2.65 9.51 13.94
C ARG A 65 -1.47 10.29 14.49
N ALA A 66 -1.39 10.43 15.81
CA ALA A 66 -0.35 11.22 16.44
C ALA A 66 1.04 10.59 16.30
N ALA A 67 1.13 9.27 16.56
CA ALA A 67 2.37 8.52 16.39
C ALA A 67 2.82 8.49 14.92
N THR A 68 1.90 8.27 13.97
CA THR A 68 2.20 8.30 12.53
C THR A 68 2.74 9.65 12.10
N GLN A 69 2.08 10.75 12.47
CA GLN A 69 2.51 12.10 12.13
C GLN A 69 3.88 12.42 12.72
N ALA A 70 4.10 12.13 14.00
CA ALA A 70 5.37 12.37 14.67
C ALA A 70 6.53 11.61 14.00
N ALA A 71 6.36 10.32 13.73
CA ALA A 71 7.38 9.48 13.10
C ALA A 71 7.72 9.95 11.68
N LEU A 72 6.72 10.27 10.87
CA LEU A 72 6.91 10.69 9.48
C LEU A 72 7.56 12.08 9.38
N LEU A 73 7.14 13.03 10.21
CA LEU A 73 7.72 14.37 10.19
C LEU A 73 9.16 14.37 10.71
N ALA A 74 9.48 13.60 11.75
CA ALA A 74 10.85 13.42 12.23
C ALA A 74 11.75 12.79 11.16
N ASP A 75 11.25 11.81 10.42
CA ASP A 75 12.00 11.17 9.33
C ASP A 75 12.24 12.14 8.15
N VAL A 76 11.23 12.93 7.79
CA VAL A 76 11.35 13.97 6.74
C VAL A 76 12.33 15.06 7.15
N GLU A 77 12.35 15.45 8.41
CA GLU A 77 13.29 16.45 8.94
C GLU A 77 14.74 15.93 8.87
N ALA A 78 14.96 14.67 9.26
CA ALA A 78 16.29 14.07 9.32
C ALA A 78 16.87 13.68 7.94
N HIS A 79 16.01 13.29 6.99
CA HIS A 79 16.44 12.63 5.76
C HIS A 79 15.90 13.28 4.47
N GLY A 80 15.05 14.29 4.58
CA GLY A 80 14.35 14.88 3.45
C GLY A 80 13.06 14.13 3.05
N CYS A 81 12.26 14.77 2.22
CA CYS A 81 10.96 14.23 1.83
C CYS A 81 11.07 13.13 0.78
N TYR A 82 10.17 12.17 0.85
CA TYR A 82 10.07 11.04 -0.08
C TYR A 82 9.77 11.46 -1.52
N TYR A 83 10.34 10.72 -2.48
CA TYR A 83 9.90 10.71 -3.87
C TYR A 83 8.53 10.05 -4.00
N GLY A 84 8.34 8.94 -3.31
CA GLY A 84 7.12 8.16 -3.41
C GLY A 84 6.63 7.61 -2.07
N VAL A 85 5.32 7.36 -2.01
CA VAL A 85 4.65 6.73 -0.86
C VAL A 85 3.75 5.61 -1.35
N VAL A 86 3.93 4.42 -0.78
CA VAL A 86 3.04 3.27 -0.99
C VAL A 86 2.25 3.01 0.29
N CYS A 87 0.95 3.28 0.27
CA CYS A 87 0.03 2.96 1.35
C CYS A 87 -0.46 1.51 1.19
N ASN A 88 0.31 0.57 1.75
CA ASN A 88 0.03 -0.87 1.66
C ASN A 88 -0.47 -1.47 2.98
N ALA A 89 -0.12 -0.91 4.14
CA ALA A 89 -0.55 -1.43 5.44
C ALA A 89 -2.07 -1.64 5.50
N GLY A 90 -2.49 -2.77 6.02
CA GLY A 90 -3.90 -3.10 6.15
C GLY A 90 -4.12 -4.42 6.87
N ILE A 91 -5.34 -4.62 7.38
CA ILE A 91 -5.80 -5.83 8.05
C ILE A 91 -7.17 -6.24 7.52
N ALA A 92 -7.52 -7.52 7.67
CA ALA A 92 -8.86 -8.03 7.52
C ALA A 92 -9.38 -8.55 8.86
N ARG A 93 -10.69 -8.40 9.10
CA ARG A 93 -11.45 -8.99 10.20
C ARG A 93 -12.78 -9.39 9.63
N ASP A 94 -12.81 -10.59 9.05
CA ASP A 94 -13.95 -11.08 8.30
C ASP A 94 -14.98 -11.66 9.26
N ASN A 95 -16.23 -11.21 9.12
CA ASN A 95 -17.36 -11.77 9.87
C ASN A 95 -18.67 -11.46 9.11
N ALA A 96 -19.71 -12.29 9.31
CA ALA A 96 -21.04 -11.97 8.80
C ALA A 96 -21.54 -10.66 9.44
N PHE A 97 -22.12 -9.77 8.65
CA PHE A 97 -22.46 -8.42 9.14
C PHE A 97 -23.31 -8.40 10.44
N PRO A 98 -24.33 -9.26 10.63
CA PRO A 98 -25.07 -9.28 11.89
C PRO A 98 -24.27 -9.73 13.12
N ALA A 99 -23.12 -10.42 12.90
CA ALA A 99 -22.24 -10.91 13.97
C ALA A 99 -20.96 -10.08 14.10
N MET A 100 -20.73 -9.12 13.19
CA MET A 100 -19.54 -8.26 13.19
C MET A 100 -19.56 -7.35 14.41
N THR A 101 -18.48 -7.40 15.20
CA THR A 101 -18.38 -6.53 16.39
C THR A 101 -17.92 -5.11 16.01
N ALA A 102 -18.14 -4.16 16.92
CA ALA A 102 -17.64 -2.80 16.75
C ALA A 102 -16.11 -2.76 16.63
N GLU A 103 -15.40 -3.59 17.40
CA GLU A 103 -13.95 -3.68 17.37
C GLU A 103 -13.42 -4.24 16.04
N GLU A 104 -14.14 -5.19 15.42
CA GLU A 104 -13.80 -5.70 14.08
C GLU A 104 -14.02 -4.63 13.01
N TRP A 105 -15.12 -3.89 13.11
CA TRP A 105 -15.42 -2.77 12.22
C TRP A 105 -14.39 -1.64 12.37
N ASP A 106 -14.26 -1.09 13.57
CA ASP A 106 -13.38 0.05 13.87
C ASP A 106 -11.91 -0.28 13.56
N GLY A 107 -11.45 -1.46 13.96
CA GLY A 107 -10.08 -1.91 13.69
C GLY A 107 -9.74 -1.93 12.21
N VAL A 108 -10.66 -2.37 11.35
CA VAL A 108 -10.48 -2.39 9.90
C VAL A 108 -10.55 -0.97 9.31
N ILE A 109 -11.53 -0.16 9.70
CA ILE A 109 -11.65 1.22 9.21
C ILE A 109 -10.42 2.04 9.60
N HIS A 110 -10.03 2.02 10.87
CA HIS A 110 -8.89 2.82 11.34
C HIS A 110 -7.55 2.37 10.73
N THR A 111 -7.34 1.06 10.55
CA THR A 111 -6.08 0.57 9.99
C THR A 111 -6.02 0.72 8.47
N ASN A 112 -7.12 0.53 7.75
CA ASN A 112 -7.10 0.55 6.30
C ASN A 112 -7.44 1.94 5.74
N LEU A 113 -8.52 2.59 6.21
CA LEU A 113 -9.00 3.84 5.63
C LEU A 113 -8.40 5.08 6.29
N ASP A 114 -8.44 5.16 7.63
CA ASP A 114 -7.87 6.33 8.33
C ASP A 114 -6.36 6.43 8.12
N ALA A 115 -5.67 5.30 7.92
CA ALA A 115 -4.26 5.27 7.57
C ALA A 115 -3.93 6.04 6.28
N PHE A 116 -4.85 6.10 5.31
CA PHE A 116 -4.69 6.96 4.13
C PHE A 116 -4.46 8.42 4.55
N TYR A 117 -5.32 8.94 5.41
CA TYR A 117 -5.18 10.29 5.93
C TYR A 117 -3.96 10.43 6.83
N ASN A 118 -3.77 9.51 7.78
CA ASN A 118 -2.71 9.58 8.78
C ASN A 118 -1.31 9.60 8.15
N VAL A 119 -1.12 8.85 7.06
CA VAL A 119 0.17 8.76 6.33
C VAL A 119 0.33 9.89 5.33
N LEU A 120 -0.69 10.18 4.51
CA LEU A 120 -0.54 11.09 3.38
C LEU A 120 -0.69 12.57 3.77
N ASN A 121 -1.54 12.89 4.75
CA ASN A 121 -1.75 14.28 5.17
C ASN A 121 -0.43 14.97 5.61
N PRO A 122 0.37 14.41 6.54
CA PRO A 122 1.63 15.04 6.95
C PRO A 122 2.68 15.09 5.84
N LEU A 123 2.63 14.20 4.85
CA LEU A 123 3.62 14.12 3.76
C LEU A 123 3.25 14.97 2.54
N THR A 124 1.99 15.31 2.35
CA THR A 124 1.52 16.03 1.14
C THR A 124 2.22 17.37 0.97
N MET A 125 2.23 18.22 1.99
CA MET A 125 2.88 19.53 1.87
C MET A 125 4.41 19.46 1.72
N PRO A 126 5.14 18.60 2.46
CA PRO A 126 6.55 18.32 2.17
C PRO A 126 6.81 17.89 0.73
N MET A 127 6.00 16.96 0.17
CA MET A 127 6.11 16.53 -1.23
C MET A 127 5.88 17.70 -2.22
N VAL A 128 4.87 18.53 -1.99
CA VAL A 128 4.58 19.71 -2.81
C VAL A 128 5.72 20.73 -2.75
N ARG A 129 6.25 20.99 -1.56
CA ARG A 129 7.36 21.96 -1.34
C ARG A 129 8.67 21.54 -1.99
N ARG A 130 8.87 20.25 -2.20
CA ARG A 130 10.04 19.72 -2.91
C ARG A 130 10.14 20.24 -4.36
N LYS A 131 9.02 20.62 -4.98
CA LYS A 131 8.93 21.09 -6.38
C LYS A 131 9.54 20.13 -7.41
N LYS A 132 9.54 18.84 -7.10
CA LYS A 132 10.01 17.74 -7.95
C LYS A 132 8.85 16.75 -8.16
N PRO A 133 8.86 15.93 -9.23
CA PRO A 133 7.86 14.89 -9.42
C PRO A 133 7.74 13.98 -8.21
N GLY A 134 6.53 13.51 -7.93
CA GLY A 134 6.23 12.57 -6.84
C GLY A 134 5.26 11.49 -7.27
N ARG A 135 5.21 10.40 -6.50
CA ARG A 135 4.35 9.24 -6.77
C ARG A 135 3.66 8.80 -5.48
N ILE A 136 2.36 8.61 -5.53
CA ILE A 136 1.59 8.01 -4.44
C ILE A 136 0.84 6.81 -5.02
N VAL A 137 1.01 5.64 -4.42
CA VAL A 137 0.26 4.43 -4.78
C VAL A 137 -0.41 3.88 -3.53
N THR A 138 -1.71 3.66 -3.61
CA THR A 138 -2.51 3.07 -2.55
C THR A 138 -2.90 1.65 -2.91
N LEU A 139 -3.05 0.78 -1.91
CA LEU A 139 -3.51 -0.60 -2.09
C LEU A 139 -4.97 -0.72 -1.67
N SER A 140 -5.85 -0.92 -2.66
CA SER A 140 -7.23 -1.35 -2.45
C SER A 140 -7.32 -2.89 -2.48
N SER A 141 -8.38 -3.45 -3.04
CA SER A 141 -8.65 -4.87 -3.24
C SER A 141 -9.80 -5.04 -4.22
N VAL A 142 -9.93 -6.23 -4.80
CA VAL A 142 -11.18 -6.62 -5.49
C VAL A 142 -12.40 -6.46 -4.58
N SER A 143 -12.26 -6.69 -3.27
CA SER A 143 -13.34 -6.46 -2.29
C SER A 143 -13.79 -5.00 -2.23
N GLY A 144 -12.91 -4.04 -2.54
CA GLY A 144 -13.27 -2.63 -2.66
C GLY A 144 -13.94 -2.27 -3.99
N LEU A 145 -13.81 -3.12 -5.01
CA LEU A 145 -14.43 -2.92 -6.32
C LEU A 145 -15.82 -3.54 -6.41
N MET A 146 -15.99 -4.77 -5.92
CA MET A 146 -17.21 -5.55 -6.10
C MET A 146 -17.95 -5.89 -4.79
N GLY A 147 -17.34 -5.62 -3.63
CA GLY A 147 -17.80 -6.16 -2.35
C GLY A 147 -17.45 -7.65 -2.19
N ASN A 148 -17.44 -8.13 -0.95
CA ASN A 148 -17.25 -9.55 -0.68
C ASN A 148 -18.04 -9.95 0.56
N ARG A 149 -18.68 -11.13 0.53
CA ARG A 149 -19.43 -11.67 1.67
C ARG A 149 -18.52 -11.80 2.89
N GLY A 150 -19.01 -11.35 4.06
CA GLY A 150 -18.24 -11.38 5.30
C GLY A 150 -17.21 -10.24 5.45
N GLN A 151 -17.09 -9.36 4.46
CA GLN A 151 -16.09 -8.28 4.43
C GLN A 151 -16.72 -6.89 4.28
N VAL A 152 -17.84 -6.64 4.95
CA VAL A 152 -18.52 -5.32 4.82
C VAL A 152 -17.62 -4.17 5.28
N ASN A 153 -16.91 -4.34 6.42
CA ASN A 153 -15.91 -3.40 6.92
C ASN A 153 -14.72 -3.22 5.95
N TYR A 154 -14.15 -4.33 5.49
CA TYR A 154 -13.00 -4.33 4.58
C TYR A 154 -13.35 -3.75 3.21
N SER A 155 -14.49 -4.14 2.65
CA SER A 155 -14.98 -3.63 1.38
C SER A 155 -15.26 -2.11 1.46
N ALA A 156 -15.89 -1.64 2.55
CA ALA A 156 -16.11 -0.22 2.78
C ALA A 156 -14.79 0.57 2.85
N ALA A 157 -13.81 0.08 3.62
CA ALA A 157 -12.51 0.73 3.74
C ALA A 157 -11.77 0.76 2.40
N LYS A 158 -11.75 -0.37 1.66
CA LYS A 158 -11.02 -0.48 0.38
C LYS A 158 -11.70 0.29 -0.75
N ALA A 159 -13.04 0.40 -0.76
CA ALA A 159 -13.77 1.30 -1.64
C ALA A 159 -13.51 2.78 -1.30
N GLY A 160 -13.47 3.12 -0.01
CA GLY A 160 -13.11 4.46 0.47
C GLY A 160 -11.73 4.92 0.00
N ILE A 161 -10.73 4.03 0.02
CA ILE A 161 -9.38 4.29 -0.52
C ILE A 161 -9.45 4.66 -2.00
N ILE A 162 -10.26 3.97 -2.81
CA ILE A 162 -10.42 4.28 -4.24
C ILE A 162 -10.95 5.70 -4.42
N GLY A 163 -12.00 6.08 -3.68
CA GLY A 163 -12.56 7.42 -3.71
C GLY A 163 -11.56 8.49 -3.29
N ALA A 164 -10.88 8.27 -2.16
CA ALA A 164 -9.87 9.19 -1.62
C ALA A 164 -8.67 9.36 -2.59
N THR A 165 -8.19 8.26 -3.18
CA THR A 165 -7.12 8.27 -4.20
C THR A 165 -7.50 9.13 -5.39
N LYS A 166 -8.73 8.95 -5.93
CA LYS A 166 -9.22 9.72 -7.07
C LYS A 166 -9.35 11.21 -6.78
N ALA A 167 -9.77 11.58 -5.56
CA ALA A 167 -9.89 12.97 -5.15
C ALA A 167 -8.50 13.61 -4.99
N LEU A 168 -7.60 12.98 -4.25
CA LEU A 168 -6.24 13.48 -4.02
C LEU A 168 -5.45 13.61 -5.34
N ALA A 169 -5.68 12.73 -6.30
CA ALA A 169 -5.05 12.81 -7.61
C ALA A 169 -5.35 14.12 -8.34
N VAL A 170 -6.60 14.61 -8.26
CA VAL A 170 -7.01 15.89 -8.86
C VAL A 170 -6.31 17.07 -8.20
N GLU A 171 -6.17 17.04 -6.88
CA GLU A 171 -5.54 18.11 -6.10
C GLU A 171 -4.03 18.22 -6.40
N LEU A 172 -3.35 17.10 -6.60
CA LEU A 172 -1.90 17.04 -6.71
C LEU A 172 -1.37 17.04 -8.16
N ALA A 173 -2.22 16.85 -9.16
CA ALA A 173 -1.81 16.75 -10.56
C ALA A 173 -0.99 17.96 -11.03
N LYS A 174 -1.39 19.19 -10.68
CA LYS A 174 -0.66 20.43 -11.01
C LYS A 174 0.73 20.54 -10.34
N ARG A 175 1.03 19.64 -9.40
CA ARG A 175 2.32 19.57 -8.69
C ARG A 175 3.23 18.48 -9.23
N ASN A 176 2.87 17.85 -10.34
CA ASN A 176 3.55 16.68 -10.90
C ASN A 176 3.65 15.51 -9.91
N ILE A 177 2.66 15.38 -9.02
CA ILE A 177 2.51 14.26 -8.11
C ILE A 177 1.34 13.42 -8.61
N THR A 178 1.62 12.19 -9.05
CA THR A 178 0.56 11.26 -9.47
C THR A 178 0.06 10.47 -8.26
N VAL A 179 -1.24 10.18 -8.24
CA VAL A 179 -1.86 9.37 -7.21
C VAL A 179 -2.71 8.30 -7.88
N ASN A 180 -2.34 7.03 -7.67
CA ASN A 180 -2.99 5.88 -8.27
C ASN A 180 -3.28 4.81 -7.21
N CYS A 181 -4.16 3.89 -7.55
CA CYS A 181 -4.54 2.75 -6.72
C CYS A 181 -4.23 1.45 -7.45
N VAL A 182 -3.71 0.46 -6.73
CA VAL A 182 -3.65 -0.93 -7.19
C VAL A 182 -4.70 -1.72 -6.41
N ALA A 183 -5.49 -2.55 -7.10
CA ALA A 183 -6.54 -3.40 -6.54
C ALA A 183 -6.19 -4.88 -6.76
N PRO A 184 -5.47 -5.53 -5.82
CA PRO A 184 -5.17 -6.95 -5.92
C PRO A 184 -6.41 -7.81 -5.77
N GLY A 185 -6.40 -8.97 -6.42
CA GLY A 185 -7.29 -10.09 -6.16
C GLY A 185 -6.78 -10.99 -5.04
N LEU A 186 -7.01 -12.29 -5.18
CA LEU A 186 -6.47 -13.29 -4.27
C LEU A 186 -4.97 -13.47 -4.55
N ILE A 187 -4.14 -13.09 -3.58
CA ILE A 187 -2.68 -13.13 -3.67
C ILE A 187 -2.14 -14.14 -2.66
N ASP A 188 -1.20 -14.96 -3.07
CA ASP A 188 -0.51 -15.96 -2.26
C ASP A 188 0.46 -15.28 -1.28
N THR A 189 -0.04 -14.93 -0.10
CA THR A 189 0.74 -14.22 0.93
C THR A 189 0.87 -14.99 2.23
N GLU A 190 -0.10 -15.83 2.55
CA GLU A 190 -0.16 -16.74 3.71
C GLU A 190 -0.99 -17.95 3.32
N MET A 191 -0.97 -19.02 4.14
CA MET A 191 -1.73 -20.24 3.85
C MET A 191 -3.24 -19.94 3.76
N VAL A 192 -3.79 -20.08 2.57
CA VAL A 192 -5.23 -20.09 2.33
C VAL A 192 -5.71 -21.54 2.49
N PRO A 193 -6.77 -21.79 3.28
CA PRO A 193 -7.29 -23.14 3.42
C PRO A 193 -7.64 -23.74 2.05
N PRO A 194 -7.34 -25.05 1.80
CA PRO A 194 -7.55 -25.66 0.49
C PRO A 194 -9.00 -25.56 -0.03
N GLU A 195 -9.98 -25.65 0.86
CA GLU A 195 -11.40 -25.55 0.49
C GLU A 195 -11.76 -24.14 -0.02
N VAL A 196 -11.22 -23.11 0.62
CA VAL A 196 -11.41 -21.71 0.20
C VAL A 196 -10.69 -21.45 -1.12
N LEU A 197 -9.51 -22.04 -1.28
CA LEU A 197 -8.72 -21.89 -2.50
C LEU A 197 -9.44 -22.49 -3.71
N GLU A 198 -9.98 -23.71 -3.59
CA GLU A 198 -10.67 -24.37 -4.69
C GLU A 198 -11.87 -23.56 -5.20
N GLU A 199 -12.71 -23.04 -4.30
CA GLU A 199 -13.84 -22.18 -4.67
C GLU A 199 -13.39 -20.84 -5.28
N ALA A 200 -12.36 -20.22 -4.71
CA ALA A 200 -11.82 -18.98 -5.25
C ALA A 200 -11.25 -19.15 -6.67
N LEU A 201 -10.59 -20.30 -6.93
CA LEU A 201 -10.04 -20.57 -8.26
C LEU A 201 -11.11 -20.76 -9.33
N LYS A 202 -12.34 -21.12 -8.95
CA LYS A 202 -13.47 -21.24 -9.92
C LYS A 202 -13.89 -19.89 -10.48
N ILE A 203 -13.76 -18.82 -9.70
CA ILE A 203 -14.16 -17.45 -10.09
C ILE A 203 -13.02 -16.64 -10.68
N ILE A 204 -11.77 -17.09 -10.56
CA ILE A 204 -10.61 -16.41 -11.16
C ILE A 204 -10.37 -16.95 -12.58
N PRO A 205 -10.53 -16.15 -13.65
CA PRO A 205 -10.31 -16.62 -15.03
C PRO A 205 -8.91 -17.19 -15.26
N ALA A 206 -7.87 -16.60 -14.64
CA ALA A 206 -6.49 -17.11 -14.73
C ALA A 206 -6.26 -18.43 -13.99
N ARG A 207 -7.26 -18.96 -13.24
CA ARG A 207 -7.24 -20.24 -12.54
C ARG A 207 -6.06 -20.44 -11.57
N ARG A 208 -5.52 -19.36 -11.03
CA ARG A 208 -4.47 -19.36 -10.02
C ARG A 208 -4.55 -18.13 -9.13
N MET A 209 -3.97 -18.21 -7.95
CA MET A 209 -3.66 -17.01 -7.17
C MET A 209 -2.59 -16.15 -7.88
N GLY A 210 -2.64 -14.85 -7.64
CA GLY A 210 -1.55 -13.96 -7.97
C GLY A 210 -0.40 -14.11 -6.99
N ARG A 211 0.82 -13.78 -7.43
CA ARG A 211 1.99 -13.71 -6.55
C ARG A 211 2.20 -12.27 -6.07
N PRO A 212 2.76 -12.06 -4.87
CA PRO A 212 3.10 -10.73 -4.37
C PRO A 212 3.93 -9.90 -5.36
N GLU A 213 4.82 -10.56 -6.12
CA GLU A 213 5.67 -9.93 -7.13
C GLU A 213 4.86 -9.36 -8.31
N GLU A 214 3.71 -9.94 -8.63
CA GLU A 214 2.83 -9.43 -9.70
C GLU A 214 2.14 -8.12 -9.27
N VAL A 215 1.79 -7.99 -8.00
CA VAL A 215 1.31 -6.72 -7.42
C VAL A 215 2.46 -5.70 -7.37
N ALA A 216 3.64 -6.12 -6.94
CA ALA A 216 4.82 -5.28 -6.88
C ALA A 216 5.22 -4.74 -8.26
N ALA A 217 5.02 -5.52 -9.33
CA ALA A 217 5.27 -5.07 -10.71
C ALA A 217 4.36 -3.90 -11.12
N ALA A 218 3.07 -3.95 -10.77
CA ALA A 218 2.12 -2.86 -11.04
C ALA A 218 2.48 -1.59 -10.24
N VAL A 219 2.86 -1.76 -8.97
CA VAL A 219 3.31 -0.63 -8.12
C VAL A 219 4.59 -0.02 -8.69
N SER A 220 5.56 -0.84 -9.07
CA SER A 220 6.81 -0.39 -9.66
C SER A 220 6.59 0.41 -10.95
N PHE A 221 5.72 -0.07 -11.84
CA PHE A 221 5.33 0.65 -13.05
C PHE A 221 4.78 2.04 -12.71
N LEU A 222 3.87 2.14 -11.73
CA LEU A 222 3.29 3.42 -11.32
C LEU A 222 4.29 4.36 -10.61
N MET A 223 5.36 3.82 -10.04
CA MET A 223 6.46 4.60 -9.45
C MET A 223 7.45 5.11 -10.47
N ALA A 224 7.51 4.53 -11.67
CA ALA A 224 8.46 4.91 -12.72
C ALA A 224 8.24 6.36 -13.22
N GLU A 225 9.29 6.95 -13.75
CA GLU A 225 9.22 8.29 -14.35
C GLU A 225 8.29 8.31 -15.56
N ASP A 226 8.31 7.27 -16.37
CA ASP A 226 7.49 7.12 -17.58
C ASP A 226 5.98 7.04 -17.26
N ALA A 227 5.60 6.73 -16.02
CA ALA A 227 4.22 6.78 -15.55
C ALA A 227 3.75 8.19 -15.15
N GLY A 228 4.53 9.23 -15.47
CA GLY A 228 4.27 10.62 -15.04
C GLY A 228 2.96 11.24 -15.52
N TYR A 229 2.32 10.67 -16.54
CA TYR A 229 0.99 11.11 -17.04
C TYR A 229 -0.16 10.18 -16.60
N ILE A 230 0.16 9.12 -15.82
CA ILE A 230 -0.83 8.18 -15.29
C ILE A 230 -1.18 8.62 -13.88
N THR A 231 -2.39 9.14 -13.69
CA THR A 231 -2.92 9.54 -12.38
C THR A 231 -4.42 9.28 -12.29
N ARG A 232 -4.95 9.17 -11.06
CA ARG A 232 -6.38 8.91 -10.80
C ARG A 232 -6.86 7.52 -11.26
N GLN A 233 -5.93 6.58 -11.55
CA GLN A 233 -6.29 5.26 -12.05
C GLN A 233 -6.42 4.24 -10.92
N VAL A 234 -7.23 3.21 -11.18
CA VAL A 234 -7.30 1.98 -10.37
C VAL A 234 -6.87 0.83 -11.27
N ILE A 235 -5.73 0.24 -10.96
CA ILE A 235 -5.18 -0.88 -11.73
C ILE A 235 -5.47 -2.18 -10.99
N SER A 236 -6.29 -3.02 -11.61
CA SER A 236 -6.61 -4.35 -11.10
C SER A 236 -5.49 -5.35 -11.38
N VAL A 237 -5.06 -6.10 -10.35
CA VAL A 237 -4.11 -7.22 -10.45
C VAL A 237 -4.78 -8.44 -9.85
N ASN A 238 -5.70 -9.07 -10.59
CA ASN A 238 -6.67 -10.02 -10.04
C ASN A 238 -6.94 -11.25 -10.92
N GLY A 239 -6.13 -11.49 -11.96
CA GLY A 239 -6.31 -12.63 -12.85
C GLY A 239 -7.59 -12.61 -13.68
N GLY A 240 -8.18 -11.42 -13.90
CA GLY A 240 -9.41 -11.22 -14.65
C GLY A 240 -10.69 -11.39 -13.81
N MET A 241 -10.60 -11.45 -12.47
CA MET A 241 -11.75 -11.66 -11.58
C MET A 241 -12.80 -10.55 -11.71
N ILE A 242 -12.33 -9.32 -11.95
CA ILE A 242 -13.15 -8.15 -12.24
C ILE A 242 -12.37 -7.14 -13.08
N GLY A 243 -13.03 -6.44 -14.00
CA GLY A 243 -12.45 -5.41 -14.85
C GLY A 243 -13.38 -4.23 -15.03
#